data_00ff2fc59a918299b5a7f325a55d72de
#
_entry.id   00ff2fc59a918299b5a7f325a55d72de
#
_cell.length_a   1.000
_cell.length_b   1.000
_cell.length_c   1.000
_cell.angle_alpha   90.00
_cell.angle_beta   90.00
_cell.angle_gamma   90.00
#
_symmetry.space_group_name_H-M   'P 1'
#
loop_
_entity.id
_entity.type
_entity.pdbx_description
1 polymer ?
#
loop_
_entity_poly.entity_id
_entity_poly.type
_entity_poly.pdbx_seq_one_letter_code
_entity_poly.pdbx_strand_id
1 'polypeptide(L)'
;MYKRQIEIDVVEESIKSLATQTKILLLSIIKISEKSNEIITTGDVYNEYRDIASIINVPILTQRRIGDLIQELDMMGLINASIKSLGRAGRTKEIKLDIQKEVVERFKKDSIFKKLDDYRPPNQTKLM
;
A
#
# COMPACT_ATOMS: atom_id res chain seq x y z
N MET A 1 11.72 -2.08 -25.48
CA MET A 1 12.68 -1.86 -24.40
C MET A 1 12.76 -0.41 -23.97
N TYR A 2 12.92 0.47 -24.90
CA TYR A 2 13.02 1.89 -24.66
C TYR A 2 11.77 2.46 -23.99
N LYS A 3 10.62 2.09 -24.53
CA LYS A 3 9.31 2.53 -24.06
C LYS A 3 9.04 2.08 -22.64
N ARG A 4 9.41 0.83 -22.33
CA ARG A 4 9.23 0.26 -21.00
C ARG A 4 10.06 0.98 -19.94
N GLN A 5 11.29 1.35 -20.26
CA GLN A 5 12.15 2.06 -19.32
C GLN A 5 11.60 3.45 -19.00
N ILE A 6 11.06 4.14 -20.01
CA ILE A 6 10.44 5.44 -19.80
C ILE A 6 9.23 5.33 -18.90
N GLU A 7 8.39 4.30 -19.08
CA GLU A 7 7.23 4.07 -18.25
C GLU A 7 7.63 3.80 -16.80
N ILE A 8 8.66 3.00 -16.58
CA ILE A 8 9.18 2.69 -15.25
C ILE A 8 9.68 3.98 -14.58
N ASP A 9 10.43 4.80 -15.30
CA ASP A 9 10.99 6.03 -14.75
C ASP A 9 9.89 7.02 -14.36
N VAL A 10 8.85 7.15 -15.16
CA VAL A 10 7.72 8.05 -14.88
C VAL A 10 6.97 7.59 -13.63
N VAL A 11 6.69 6.28 -13.52
CA VAL A 11 6.00 5.73 -12.36
C VAL A 11 6.85 5.91 -11.10
N GLU A 12 8.14 5.63 -11.19
CA GLU A 12 9.06 5.79 -10.06
C GLU A 12 9.10 7.24 -9.56
N GLU A 13 9.16 8.20 -10.47
CA GLU A 13 9.13 9.61 -10.10
C GLU A 13 7.80 10.00 -9.44
N SER A 14 6.69 9.51 -9.98
CA SER A 14 5.37 9.76 -9.39
C SER A 14 5.30 9.26 -7.95
N ILE A 15 5.84 8.09 -7.69
CA ILE A 15 5.83 7.49 -6.36
C ILE A 15 6.73 8.28 -5.41
N LYS A 16 7.89 8.71 -5.86
CA LYS A 16 8.82 9.49 -5.03
C LYS A 16 8.20 10.80 -4.56
N SER A 17 7.30 11.38 -5.34
CA SER A 17 6.66 12.65 -5.01
C SER A 17 5.46 12.51 -4.07
N LEU A 18 5.05 11.29 -3.74
CA LEU A 18 3.92 11.07 -2.85
C LEU A 18 4.21 11.57 -1.43
N ALA A 19 3.16 12.06 -0.76
CA ALA A 19 3.26 12.39 0.66
C ALA A 19 3.54 11.14 1.49
N THR A 20 4.14 11.34 2.66
CA THR A 20 4.52 10.22 3.54
C THR A 20 3.35 9.28 3.84
N GLN A 21 2.18 9.83 4.17
CA GLN A 21 1.01 9.00 4.47
C GLN A 21 0.59 8.16 3.27
N THR A 22 0.65 8.73 2.08
CA THR A 22 0.29 8.03 0.85
C THR A 22 1.30 6.92 0.53
N LYS A 23 2.57 7.16 0.80
CA LYS A 23 3.61 6.14 0.65
C LYS A 23 3.37 4.95 1.58
N ILE A 24 3.00 5.23 2.82
CA ILE A 24 2.71 4.17 3.79
C ILE A 24 1.50 3.36 3.34
N LEU A 25 0.48 4.04 2.83
CA LEU A 25 -0.70 3.38 2.30
C LEU A 25 -0.35 2.47 1.12
N LEU A 26 0.47 2.96 0.19
CA LEU A 26 0.90 2.16 -0.95
C LEU A 26 1.70 0.94 -0.51
N LEU A 27 2.58 1.09 0.46
CA LEU A 27 3.32 -0.04 1.02
C LEU A 27 2.38 -1.07 1.64
N SER A 28 1.31 -0.62 2.30
CA SER A 28 0.30 -1.50 2.89
C SER A 28 -0.35 -2.38 1.82
N ILE A 29 -0.71 -1.78 0.70
CA ILE A 29 -1.32 -2.51 -0.42
C ILE A 29 -0.33 -3.52 -0.99
N ILE A 30 0.93 -3.12 -1.15
CA ILE A 30 1.99 -4.01 -1.65
C ILE A 30 2.15 -5.22 -0.73
N LYS A 31 2.21 -5.00 0.58
CA LYS A 31 2.42 -6.08 1.55
C LYS A 31 1.26 -7.07 1.55
N ILE A 32 0.03 -6.58 1.47
CA ILE A 32 -1.13 -7.47 1.41
C ILE A 32 -1.11 -8.27 0.11
N SER A 33 -0.78 -7.62 -1.01
CA SER A 33 -0.69 -8.29 -2.31
C SER A 33 0.31 -9.42 -2.32
N GLU A 34 1.38 -9.28 -1.56
CA GLU A 34 2.42 -10.30 -1.48
C GLU A 34 2.03 -11.47 -0.58
N LYS A 35 1.14 -11.25 0.37
CA LYS A 35 0.76 -12.29 1.33
C LYS A 35 -0.32 -13.24 0.80
N SER A 36 -1.16 -12.77 -0.10
CA SER A 36 -2.34 -13.53 -0.49
C SER A 36 -2.80 -13.15 -1.89
N ASN A 37 -3.41 -14.11 -2.58
CA ASN A 37 -4.09 -13.88 -3.86
C ASN A 37 -5.57 -13.57 -3.69
N GLU A 38 -6.02 -13.43 -2.45
CA GLU A 38 -7.41 -13.14 -2.15
C GLU A 38 -7.75 -11.68 -2.49
N ILE A 39 -9.04 -11.39 -2.50
CA ILE A 39 -9.54 -10.04 -2.75
C ILE A 39 -9.06 -9.11 -1.63
N ILE A 40 -8.47 -7.99 -2.00
CA ILE A 40 -8.02 -6.97 -1.06
C ILE A 40 -9.14 -5.93 -0.93
N THR A 41 -9.62 -5.72 0.29
CA THR A 41 -10.68 -4.73 0.56
C THR A 41 -10.08 -3.47 1.20
N THR A 42 -10.85 -2.39 1.22
CA THR A 42 -10.41 -1.16 1.90
C THR A 42 -10.17 -1.38 3.38
N GLY A 43 -10.97 -2.26 4.01
CA GLY A 43 -10.77 -2.60 5.42
C GLY A 43 -9.45 -3.29 5.68
N ASP A 44 -9.10 -4.23 4.81
CA ASP A 44 -7.81 -4.94 4.91
C ASP A 44 -6.64 -3.95 4.80
N VAL A 45 -6.74 -3.04 3.84
CA VAL A 45 -5.70 -2.03 3.61
C VAL A 45 -5.57 -1.10 4.82
N TYR A 46 -6.70 -0.68 5.39
CA TYR A 46 -6.68 0.22 6.54
C TYR A 46 -6.02 -0.44 7.74
N ASN A 47 -6.32 -1.71 7.99
CA ASN A 47 -5.70 -2.44 9.10
C ASN A 47 -4.19 -2.55 8.94
N GLU A 48 -3.72 -2.90 7.76
CA GLU A 48 -2.29 -2.99 7.48
C GLU A 48 -1.62 -1.62 7.59
N TYR A 49 -2.29 -0.58 7.07
CA TYR A 49 -1.80 0.79 7.17
C TYR A 49 -1.61 1.21 8.63
N ARG A 50 -2.56 0.91 9.49
CA ARG A 50 -2.47 1.27 10.91
C ARG A 50 -1.27 0.61 11.57
N ASP A 51 -1.03 -0.65 11.26
CA ASP A 51 0.10 -1.39 11.82
C ASP A 51 1.42 -0.75 11.38
N ILE A 52 1.57 -0.48 10.10
CA ILE A 52 2.79 0.12 9.56
C ILE A 52 2.99 1.54 10.11
N ALA A 53 1.94 2.34 10.14
CA ALA A 53 2.01 3.72 10.65
C ALA A 53 2.44 3.72 12.11
N SER A 54 1.93 2.79 12.91
CA SER A 54 2.31 2.65 14.32
C SER A 54 3.79 2.32 14.46
N ILE A 55 4.30 1.41 13.65
CA ILE A 55 5.71 0.99 13.70
C ILE A 55 6.62 2.15 13.32
N ILE A 56 6.26 2.89 12.27
CA ILE A 56 7.05 4.04 11.80
C ILE A 56 6.88 5.24 12.72
N ASN A 57 5.85 5.22 13.56
CA ASN A 57 5.55 6.29 14.51
C ASN A 57 5.08 7.57 13.82
N VAL A 58 4.14 7.43 12.89
CA VAL A 58 3.47 8.57 12.26
C VAL A 58 2.00 8.58 12.69
N PRO A 59 1.35 9.75 12.68
CA PRO A 59 -0.06 9.85 13.04
C PRO A 59 -0.93 8.97 12.15
N ILE A 60 -1.91 8.31 12.75
CA ILE A 60 -2.83 7.44 12.02
C ILE A 60 -4.02 8.27 11.53
N LEU A 61 -4.22 8.30 10.22
CA LEU A 61 -5.34 9.01 9.62
C LEU A 61 -6.63 8.19 9.78
N THR A 62 -7.76 8.88 9.68
CA THR A 62 -9.06 8.22 9.76
C THR A 62 -9.29 7.33 8.56
N GLN A 63 -10.21 6.37 8.70
CA GLN A 63 -10.58 5.49 7.61
C GLN A 63 -11.12 6.27 6.40
N ARG A 64 -11.88 7.33 6.65
CA ARG A 64 -12.39 8.18 5.60
C ARG A 64 -11.27 8.85 4.82
N ARG A 65 -10.26 9.37 5.52
CA ARG A 65 -9.13 10.02 4.89
C ARG A 65 -8.32 9.03 4.05
N ILE A 66 -8.16 7.81 4.57
CA ILE A 66 -7.47 6.75 3.82
C ILE A 66 -8.26 6.39 2.56
N GLY A 67 -9.58 6.38 2.61
CA GLY A 67 -10.40 6.18 1.43
C GLY A 67 -10.13 7.21 0.35
N ASP A 68 -9.94 8.47 0.74
CA ASP A 68 -9.58 9.54 -0.21
C ASP A 68 -8.22 9.29 -0.84
N LEU A 69 -7.26 8.82 -0.06
CA LEU A 69 -5.91 8.52 -0.57
C LEU A 69 -5.92 7.31 -1.50
N ILE A 70 -6.75 6.31 -1.21
CA ILE A 70 -6.94 5.16 -2.11
C ILE A 70 -7.45 5.64 -3.47
N GLN A 71 -8.41 6.54 -3.46
CA GLN A 71 -8.94 7.11 -4.70
C GLN A 71 -7.87 7.88 -5.46
N GLU A 72 -7.03 8.61 -4.76
CA GLU A 72 -5.90 9.33 -5.35
C GLU A 72 -4.93 8.37 -6.05
N LEU A 73 -4.56 7.27 -5.38
CA LEU A 73 -3.68 6.25 -5.97
C LEU A 73 -4.31 5.62 -7.22
N ASP A 74 -5.62 5.39 -7.17
CA ASP A 74 -6.36 4.86 -8.31
C ASP A 74 -6.31 5.82 -9.50
N MET A 75 -6.53 7.10 -9.24
CA MET A 75 -6.48 8.13 -10.28
C MET A 75 -5.09 8.27 -10.89
N MET A 76 -4.05 8.00 -10.12
CA MET A 76 -2.67 8.01 -10.61
C MET A 76 -2.31 6.77 -11.40
N GLY A 77 -3.18 5.75 -11.41
CA GLY A 77 -2.92 4.52 -12.12
C GLY A 77 -1.99 3.56 -11.40
N LEU A 78 -1.71 3.80 -10.10
CA LEU A 78 -0.82 2.95 -9.32
C LEU A 78 -1.55 1.72 -8.75
N ILE A 79 -2.85 1.85 -8.57
CA ILE A 79 -3.72 0.74 -8.19
C ILE A 79 -4.98 0.80 -9.03
N ASN A 80 -5.75 -0.27 -8.99
CA ASN A 80 -7.08 -0.31 -9.58
C ASN A 80 -8.07 -0.61 -8.45
N ALA A 81 -8.97 0.35 -8.17
CA ALA A 81 -9.98 0.20 -7.14
C ALA A 81 -11.35 0.14 -7.80
N SER A 82 -11.98 -1.03 -7.77
CA SER A 82 -13.29 -1.24 -8.39
C SER A 82 -14.29 -1.71 -7.36
N ILE A 83 -15.56 -1.36 -7.58
CA ILE A 83 -16.63 -1.78 -6.70
C ILE A 83 -16.99 -3.23 -7.01
N LYS A 84 -17.04 -4.05 -5.96
CA LYS A 84 -17.41 -5.45 -6.08
C LYS A 84 -18.63 -5.72 -5.20
N SER A 85 -19.62 -6.40 -5.76
CA SER A 85 -20.78 -6.82 -5.01
C SER A 85 -20.47 -8.11 -4.25
N LEU A 86 -20.78 -8.13 -2.97
CA LEU A 86 -20.62 -9.31 -2.12
C LEU A 86 -22.00 -9.95 -1.84
N GLY A 87 -22.98 -9.71 -2.71
CA GLY A 87 -24.32 -10.22 -2.50
C GLY A 87 -24.97 -9.58 -1.27
N ARG A 88 -25.43 -10.40 -0.33
CA ARG A 88 -26.08 -9.90 0.88
C ARG A 88 -25.14 -9.14 1.81
N ALA A 89 -23.84 -9.37 1.68
CA ALA A 89 -22.86 -8.66 2.49
C ALA A 89 -22.63 -7.21 2.03
N GLY A 90 -23.26 -6.79 0.91
CA GLY A 90 -23.18 -5.44 0.40
C GLY A 90 -22.09 -5.24 -0.64
N ARG A 91 -21.61 -4.00 -0.74
CA ARG A 91 -20.59 -3.64 -1.72
C ARG A 91 -19.29 -3.26 -1.02
N THR A 92 -18.18 -3.63 -1.64
CA THR A 92 -16.85 -3.21 -1.19
C THR A 92 -16.01 -2.84 -2.40
N LYS A 93 -14.93 -2.13 -2.17
CA LYS A 93 -13.95 -1.89 -3.22
C LYS A 93 -12.92 -3.01 -3.20
N GLU A 94 -12.66 -3.56 -4.37
CA GLU A 94 -11.56 -4.50 -4.56
C GLU A 94 -10.37 -3.72 -5.06
N ILE A 95 -9.23 -3.87 -4.40
CA ILE A 95 -8.03 -3.11 -4.72
C ILE A 95 -6.99 -4.05 -5.31
N LYS A 96 -6.44 -3.66 -6.45
CA LYS A 96 -5.38 -4.41 -7.11
C LYS A 96 -4.19 -3.49 -7.36
N LEU A 97 -3.02 -3.99 -7.10
CA LEU A 97 -1.78 -3.26 -7.37
C LEU A 97 -1.51 -3.26 -8.87
N ASP A 98 -1.16 -2.11 -9.42
CA ASP A 98 -0.87 -1.96 -10.85
C ASP A 98 0.46 -1.24 -11.05
N ILE A 99 1.53 -1.80 -10.47
CA ILE A 99 2.88 -1.26 -10.53
C ILE A 99 3.83 -2.37 -10.93
N GLN A 100 4.80 -2.03 -11.77
CA GLN A 100 5.83 -2.98 -12.20
C GLN A 100 6.63 -3.47 -11.00
N LYS A 101 7.02 -4.73 -11.04
CA LYS A 101 7.77 -5.36 -9.94
C LYS A 101 9.06 -4.62 -9.62
N GLU A 102 9.76 -4.15 -10.63
CA GLU A 102 11.01 -3.40 -10.45
C GLU A 102 10.80 -2.14 -9.63
N VAL A 103 9.70 -1.43 -9.89
CA VAL A 103 9.37 -0.21 -9.16
C VAL A 103 9.00 -0.54 -7.71
N VAL A 104 8.24 -1.61 -7.50
CA VAL A 104 7.87 -2.07 -6.16
C VAL A 104 9.12 -2.36 -5.32
N GLU A 105 10.07 -3.07 -5.89
CA GLU A 105 11.30 -3.42 -5.16
C GLU A 105 12.11 -2.19 -4.79
N ARG A 106 12.18 -1.20 -5.66
CA ARG A 106 12.86 0.06 -5.36
C ARG A 106 12.12 0.87 -4.31
N PHE A 107 10.80 0.89 -4.38
CA PHE A 107 9.97 1.61 -3.42
C PHE A 107 10.14 1.07 -2.00
N LYS A 108 10.26 -0.23 -1.85
CA LYS A 108 10.46 -0.85 -0.53
C LYS A 108 11.74 -0.39 0.16
N LYS A 109 12.69 0.14 -0.60
CA LYS A 109 13.96 0.64 -0.07
C LYS A 109 13.91 2.12 0.33
N ASP A 110 12.74 2.76 0.22
CA ASP A 110 12.59 4.16 0.63
C ASP A 110 12.98 4.30 2.11
N SER A 111 13.68 5.38 2.41
CA SER A 111 14.21 5.61 3.76
C SER A 111 13.15 5.71 4.84
N ILE A 112 11.91 6.11 4.49
CA ILE A 112 10.83 6.19 5.47
C ILE A 112 10.45 4.82 6.04
N PHE A 113 10.78 3.74 5.33
CA PHE A 113 10.46 2.37 5.75
C PHE A 113 11.60 1.68 6.49
N LYS A 114 12.68 2.38 6.73
CA LYS A 114 13.85 1.78 7.39
C LYS A 114 13.52 1.23 8.76
N LYS A 115 12.64 1.88 9.48
CA LYS A 115 12.21 1.42 10.81
C LYS A 115 11.50 0.06 10.77
N LEU A 116 10.88 -0.28 9.65
CA LEU A 116 10.21 -1.57 9.50
C LEU A 116 11.21 -2.72 9.46
N ASP A 117 12.34 -2.51 8.82
CA ASP A 117 13.37 -3.53 8.71
C ASP A 117 13.98 -3.86 10.07
N ASP A 118 14.06 -2.86 10.94
CA ASP A 118 14.63 -3.00 12.26
C ASP A 118 13.60 -3.44 13.32
N TYR A 119 12.31 -3.42 12.97
CA TYR A 119 11.26 -3.72 13.93
C TYR A 119 11.10 -5.22 14.14
N ARG A 120 11.05 -5.61 15.43
CA ARG A 120 10.77 -6.99 15.82
C ARG A 120 9.58 -6.97 16.78
N PRO A 121 8.44 -7.59 16.39
CA PRO A 121 7.26 -7.58 17.26
C PRO A 121 7.57 -8.23 18.61
N PRO A 122 7.18 -7.59 19.71
CA PRO A 122 7.41 -8.15 21.05
C PRO A 122 6.79 -9.53 21.24
N ASN A 123 5.66 -9.77 20.57
CA ASN A 123 4.97 -11.06 20.69
C ASN A 123 5.78 -12.22 20.17
N GLN A 124 6.59 -12.01 19.14
CA GLN A 124 7.45 -13.04 18.59
C GLN A 124 8.53 -13.44 19.57
N THR A 125 9.01 -12.46 20.32
CA THR A 125 10.02 -12.69 21.34
C THR A 125 9.44 -13.46 22.52
N LYS A 126 8.22 -13.16 22.91
CA LYS A 126 7.55 -13.79 24.05
C LYS A 126 7.15 -15.23 23.81
N LEU A 127 6.89 -15.58 22.57
CA LEU A 127 6.46 -16.92 22.21
C LEU A 127 7.62 -17.91 22.12
N MET A 128 8.79 -17.40 22.19
CA MET A 128 9.98 -18.22 22.20
C MET A 128 10.52 -18.41 23.60
#